data_5d8f9bdf3b26be8880e22e6ebf6604dd
#
_entry.id   5d8f9bdf3b26be8880e22e6ebf6604dd
#
_cell.length_a   1.000
_cell.length_b   1.000
_cell.length_c   1.000
_cell.angle_alpha   90.00
_cell.angle_beta   90.00
_cell.angle_gamma   90.00
#
_symmetry.space_group_name_H-M   'P 1'
#
loop_
_entity.id
_entity.type
_entity.pdbx_description
1 polymer ?
#
loop_
_entity_poly.entity_id
_entity_poly.type
_entity_poly.pdbx_seq_one_letter_code
_entity_poly.pdbx_strand_id
1 'polypeptide(L)'
;MRTSLLVLLAGMALGAGCSDDREAPSSVRISPTVSRVTGLYFDKEDRIGLTISRTSGDYVTNRLMTYDGSVFTASGLKWYESTQETSTLTAYYPYSEAGVPSAFSVEADQRQGCTPSDLLGAVAREVRPGSAPVAMVFYHLMSQLSVVVENNGSSPVAAVKIGGSAVEAVVDLAVPSAKAKAGAAAVQIEAFEAEPDSRYRAVLVPQQTTLDVEVELQDGSVCRKSVSDALLEGGRCYDLSVVISGGGTPQIEVSISGDVVDWVDGGELVGSDGGNDGADGVDHEGEHYRTVAIDGKVWMAENMRHKPAGAQLGTGIWEPAGGASMISTQGMLYDYATATAGASDGAGRIRGICPEGWHIPDADELRALAESQNRPEDFFCCAGYQIVNDKSNRPGAKTMGKLMGVGLADDSEKCNSLDYSETTEPLPATISRKFGLSLRCVKD
;
A
#
# COMPACT_ATOMS: atom_id res chain seq x y z
N MET A 1 -86.37 46.74 14.35
CA MET A 1 -85.78 46.12 13.18
C MET A 1 -84.25 45.94 13.52
N ARG A 2 -83.88 44.77 13.96
CA ARG A 2 -82.48 44.45 14.25
C ARG A 2 -82.13 43.15 13.51
N THR A 3 -81.27 43.28 12.55
CA THR A 3 -80.75 42.17 11.75
C THR A 3 -79.56 41.59 12.46
N SER A 4 -79.64 40.32 12.88
CA SER A 4 -78.48 39.59 13.49
C SER A 4 -77.65 38.97 12.38
N LEU A 5 -76.34 39.19 12.40
CA LEU A 5 -75.37 38.63 11.52
C LEU A 5 -74.74 37.41 12.19
N LEU A 6 -74.98 36.25 11.60
CA LEU A 6 -74.35 34.99 12.02
C LEU A 6 -72.95 34.90 11.40
N VAL A 7 -71.94 34.81 12.22
CA VAL A 7 -70.54 34.54 11.77
C VAL A 7 -70.31 33.04 11.90
N LEU A 8 -70.11 32.36 10.76
CA LEU A 8 -69.62 30.97 10.71
C LEU A 8 -68.10 30.96 10.84
N LEU A 9 -67.58 30.43 11.91
CA LEU A 9 -66.14 30.08 12.02
C LEU A 9 -65.92 28.72 11.33
N ALA A 10 -65.23 28.74 10.20
CA ALA A 10 -64.67 27.53 9.58
C ALA A 10 -63.34 27.24 10.22
N GLY A 11 -63.28 26.18 11.03
CA GLY A 11 -62.00 25.67 11.56
C GLY A 11 -61.20 24.99 10.45
N MET A 12 -60.04 25.60 10.07
CA MET A 12 -59.02 24.91 9.30
C MET A 12 -58.22 24.02 10.24
N ALA A 13 -58.40 22.70 10.15
CA ALA A 13 -57.47 21.72 10.67
C ALA A 13 -56.24 21.74 9.80
N LEU A 14 -55.15 22.33 10.28
CA LEU A 14 -53.79 22.12 9.75
C LEU A 14 -53.36 20.71 10.06
N GLY A 15 -53.53 19.80 9.13
CA GLY A 15 -52.88 18.51 9.13
C GLY A 15 -51.39 18.75 8.95
N ALA A 16 -50.59 18.64 10.03
CA ALA A 16 -49.15 18.50 9.95
C ALA A 16 -48.85 17.11 9.34
N GLY A 17 -48.76 17.06 8.02
CA GLY A 17 -48.17 15.93 7.33
C GLY A 17 -46.67 15.94 7.63
N CYS A 18 -46.23 15.08 8.55
CA CYS A 18 -44.84 14.68 8.56
C CYS A 18 -44.59 13.97 7.22
N SER A 19 -44.02 14.68 6.26
CA SER A 19 -43.35 14.04 5.16
C SER A 19 -42.13 13.36 5.74
N ASP A 20 -42.19 12.06 5.83
CA ASP A 20 -41.02 11.20 6.08
C ASP A 20 -40.18 11.31 4.81
N ASP A 21 -39.41 12.40 4.68
CA ASP A 21 -38.41 12.57 3.63
C ASP A 21 -37.25 11.62 3.88
N ARG A 22 -37.52 10.31 3.83
CA ARG A 22 -36.46 9.31 3.70
C ARG A 22 -35.95 9.41 2.29
N GLU A 23 -34.80 10.06 2.18
CA GLU A 23 -34.05 10.06 0.93
C GLU A 23 -33.88 8.60 0.45
N ALA A 24 -34.26 8.32 -0.79
CA ALA A 24 -34.18 6.97 -1.33
C ALA A 24 -32.72 6.45 -1.24
N PRO A 25 -32.51 5.18 -0.85
CA PRO A 25 -31.16 4.64 -0.70
C PRO A 25 -30.29 4.91 -1.92
N SER A 26 -29.12 5.52 -1.69
CA SER A 26 -28.15 5.84 -2.75
C SER A 26 -27.51 4.58 -3.32
N SER A 27 -26.98 4.66 -4.54
CA SER A 27 -26.26 3.55 -5.16
C SER A 27 -24.92 3.32 -4.48
N VAL A 28 -24.55 2.05 -4.29
CA VAL A 28 -23.21 1.68 -3.82
C VAL A 28 -22.20 1.91 -4.93
N ARG A 29 -21.16 2.67 -4.64
CA ARG A 29 -20.05 2.96 -5.56
C ARG A 29 -18.73 2.76 -4.83
N ILE A 30 -17.75 2.19 -5.50
CA ILE A 30 -16.39 1.97 -4.96
C ILE A 30 -15.40 2.83 -5.74
N SER A 31 -14.65 3.68 -5.02
CA SER A 31 -13.51 4.41 -5.58
C SER A 31 -12.25 3.61 -5.29
N PRO A 32 -11.68 2.93 -6.30
CA PRO A 32 -10.54 2.07 -6.08
C PRO A 32 -9.24 2.86 -6.04
N THR A 33 -8.28 2.36 -5.26
CA THR A 33 -6.86 2.67 -5.36
C THR A 33 -6.13 1.35 -5.32
N VAL A 34 -5.14 1.12 -6.19
CA VAL A 34 -4.27 -0.06 -6.09
C VAL A 34 -3.05 0.35 -5.27
N SER A 35 -2.69 -0.50 -4.29
CA SER A 35 -1.56 -0.24 -3.40
C SER A 35 -0.25 -0.32 -4.19
N ARG A 36 0.43 0.81 -4.32
CA ARG A 36 1.81 0.97 -4.74
C ARG A 36 2.20 0.30 -6.07
N VAL A 37 1.54 0.70 -7.13
CA VAL A 37 1.96 0.33 -8.47
C VAL A 37 2.04 1.59 -9.32
N THR A 38 3.22 1.88 -9.84
CA THR A 38 3.35 2.76 -10.98
C THR A 38 2.88 1.97 -12.20
N GLY A 39 1.62 2.17 -12.63
CA GLY A 39 1.14 1.67 -13.90
C GLY A 39 0.04 0.61 -13.93
N LEU A 40 -0.35 0.00 -12.81
CA LEU A 40 -1.58 -0.81 -12.76
C LEU A 40 -2.74 0.07 -12.25
N TYR A 41 -3.49 0.57 -13.19
CA TYR A 41 -4.81 1.14 -12.96
C TYR A 41 -5.83 0.12 -13.43
N PHE A 42 -7.02 0.12 -12.81
CA PHE A 42 -8.12 -0.61 -13.38
C PHE A 42 -8.47 -0.01 -14.74
N ASP A 43 -8.56 -0.87 -15.73
CA ASP A 43 -9.04 -0.48 -17.04
C ASP A 43 -10.56 -0.39 -17.06
N LYS A 44 -11.07 0.46 -17.93
CA LYS A 44 -12.52 0.52 -18.14
C LYS A 44 -13.03 -0.87 -18.53
N GLU A 45 -14.17 -1.28 -17.92
CA GLU A 45 -14.78 -2.61 -18.01
C GLU A 45 -14.13 -3.67 -17.10
N ASP A 46 -13.08 -3.36 -16.34
CA ASP A 46 -12.61 -4.26 -15.29
C ASP A 46 -13.70 -4.60 -14.29
N ARG A 47 -13.65 -5.82 -13.76
CA ARG A 47 -14.72 -6.38 -12.93
C ARG A 47 -14.20 -6.89 -11.61
N ILE A 48 -14.87 -6.48 -10.53
CA ILE A 48 -14.60 -6.95 -9.17
C ILE A 48 -15.80 -7.67 -8.60
N GLY A 49 -15.55 -8.56 -7.62
CA GLY A 49 -16.58 -9.12 -6.76
C GLY A 49 -16.66 -8.34 -5.46
N LEU A 50 -17.86 -7.85 -5.10
CA LEU A 50 -18.11 -7.13 -3.85
C LEU A 50 -19.02 -7.95 -2.93
N THR A 51 -18.60 -8.07 -1.66
CA THR A 51 -19.42 -8.57 -0.55
C THR A 51 -19.63 -7.44 0.46
N ILE A 52 -20.84 -7.26 0.94
CA ILE A 52 -21.18 -6.32 2.01
C ILE A 52 -21.76 -7.11 3.16
N SER A 53 -21.02 -7.21 4.25
CA SER A 53 -21.40 -7.93 5.47
C SER A 53 -21.78 -6.93 6.56
N ARG A 54 -22.92 -7.17 7.22
CA ARG A 54 -23.44 -6.38 8.35
C ARG A 54 -23.44 -7.24 9.62
N THR A 55 -23.65 -6.64 10.76
CA THR A 55 -23.84 -7.38 12.02
C THR A 55 -25.02 -8.35 11.94
N SER A 56 -26.05 -7.99 11.17
CA SER A 56 -27.26 -8.82 10.96
C SER A 56 -27.08 -9.92 9.89
N GLY A 57 -25.92 -10.03 9.27
CA GLY A 57 -25.61 -10.96 8.18
C GLY A 57 -25.25 -10.26 6.86
N ASP A 58 -24.90 -11.04 5.86
CA ASP A 58 -24.51 -10.51 4.55
C ASP A 58 -25.69 -9.83 3.87
N TYR A 59 -25.45 -8.60 3.41
CA TYR A 59 -26.41 -7.84 2.61
C TYR A 59 -26.33 -8.21 1.12
N VAL A 60 -25.13 -8.34 0.61
CA VAL A 60 -24.84 -8.90 -0.72
C VAL A 60 -23.56 -9.72 -0.66
N THR A 61 -23.50 -10.79 -1.45
CA THR A 61 -22.33 -11.64 -1.57
C THR A 61 -21.93 -11.76 -3.03
N ASN A 62 -20.66 -11.60 -3.31
CA ASN A 62 -20.05 -11.74 -4.65
C ASN A 62 -20.76 -10.91 -5.74
N ARG A 63 -21.15 -9.68 -5.43
CA ARG A 63 -21.81 -8.82 -6.39
C ARG A 63 -20.81 -8.34 -7.44
N LEU A 64 -21.09 -8.67 -8.70
CA LEU A 64 -20.32 -8.12 -9.82
C LEU A 64 -20.44 -6.60 -9.86
N MET A 65 -19.32 -5.91 -9.87
CA MET A 65 -19.21 -4.48 -10.15
C MET A 65 -18.25 -4.26 -11.32
N THR A 66 -18.56 -3.27 -12.15
CA THR A 66 -17.79 -2.92 -13.34
C THR A 66 -17.21 -1.51 -13.19
N TYR A 67 -15.98 -1.33 -13.59
CA TYR A 67 -15.27 -0.05 -13.56
C TYR A 67 -15.66 0.80 -14.76
N ASP A 68 -16.07 2.04 -14.53
CA ASP A 68 -16.48 2.98 -15.59
C ASP A 68 -15.36 3.92 -16.06
N GLY A 69 -14.16 3.80 -15.45
CA GLY A 69 -13.01 4.68 -15.63
C GLY A 69 -12.81 5.66 -14.46
N SER A 70 -13.69 5.61 -13.45
CA SER A 70 -13.62 6.44 -12.24
C SER A 70 -13.99 5.67 -10.98
N VAL A 71 -15.08 4.91 -11.02
CA VAL A 71 -15.59 4.12 -9.89
C VAL A 71 -16.12 2.78 -10.38
N PHE A 72 -16.14 1.80 -9.48
CA PHE A 72 -16.89 0.56 -9.71
C PHE A 72 -18.37 0.77 -9.36
N THR A 73 -19.24 0.31 -10.23
CA THR A 73 -20.69 0.36 -10.08
C THR A 73 -21.34 -0.98 -10.40
N ALA A 74 -22.56 -1.19 -9.89
CA ALA A 74 -23.38 -2.33 -10.26
C ALA A 74 -24.82 -1.88 -10.48
N SER A 75 -25.46 -2.35 -11.55
CA SER A 75 -26.85 -2.02 -11.86
C SER A 75 -27.79 -2.46 -10.72
N GLY A 76 -28.59 -1.54 -10.21
CA GLY A 76 -29.58 -1.80 -9.18
C GLY A 76 -29.04 -2.04 -7.77
N LEU A 77 -27.72 -2.01 -7.54
CA LEU A 77 -27.17 -2.13 -6.20
C LEU A 77 -27.30 -0.79 -5.46
N LYS A 78 -28.10 -0.79 -4.41
CA LYS A 78 -28.32 0.35 -3.52
C LYS A 78 -27.92 -0.01 -2.10
N TRP A 79 -27.64 0.98 -1.28
CA TRP A 79 -27.45 0.80 0.15
C TRP A 79 -28.76 0.32 0.81
N TYR A 80 -28.63 -0.32 1.96
CA TYR A 80 -29.73 -0.63 2.86
C TYR A 80 -30.25 0.66 3.55
N GLU A 81 -31.46 0.62 4.06
CA GLU A 81 -32.12 1.83 4.61
C GLU A 81 -31.52 2.36 5.91
N SER A 82 -30.90 1.51 6.74
CA SER A 82 -30.33 1.92 8.02
C SER A 82 -29.03 2.71 7.82
N THR A 83 -29.07 4.00 8.14
CA THR A 83 -27.87 4.87 8.11
C THR A 83 -27.02 4.78 9.39
N GLN A 84 -27.49 4.08 10.41
CA GLN A 84 -26.78 3.91 11.69
C GLN A 84 -25.99 2.60 11.75
N GLU A 85 -26.41 1.60 10.99
CA GLU A 85 -25.71 0.33 10.93
C GLU A 85 -24.43 0.46 10.06
N THR A 86 -23.33 -0.07 10.56
CA THR A 86 -22.09 -0.17 9.78
C THR A 86 -21.97 -1.52 9.09
N SER A 87 -21.18 -1.57 8.03
CA SER A 87 -20.87 -2.79 7.31
C SER A 87 -19.37 -2.91 7.03
N THR A 88 -18.93 -4.13 6.80
CA THR A 88 -17.62 -4.43 6.21
C THR A 88 -17.82 -4.73 4.73
N LEU A 89 -17.09 -4.03 3.89
CA LEU A 89 -17.02 -4.29 2.46
C LEU A 89 -15.74 -5.06 2.17
N THR A 90 -15.88 -6.19 1.48
CA THR A 90 -14.75 -6.98 0.99
C THR A 90 -14.86 -7.07 -0.52
N ALA A 91 -13.77 -6.76 -1.23
CA ALA A 91 -13.75 -6.83 -2.69
C ALA A 91 -12.50 -7.58 -3.17
N TYR A 92 -12.58 -8.15 -4.37
CA TYR A 92 -11.46 -8.81 -5.01
C TYR A 92 -11.52 -8.65 -6.54
N TYR A 93 -10.34 -8.74 -7.17
CA TYR A 93 -10.14 -8.69 -8.62
C TYR A 93 -9.15 -9.81 -9.04
N PRO A 94 -9.36 -10.48 -10.18
CA PRO A 94 -10.50 -10.36 -11.09
C PRO A 94 -11.76 -11.06 -10.56
N TYR A 95 -12.94 -10.59 -11.01
CA TYR A 95 -14.23 -11.19 -10.65
C TYR A 95 -14.33 -12.64 -11.10
N SER A 96 -14.89 -13.49 -10.25
CA SER A 96 -15.20 -14.88 -10.56
C SER A 96 -16.69 -15.18 -10.37
N GLU A 97 -17.32 -15.77 -11.38
CA GLU A 97 -18.69 -16.28 -11.28
C GLU A 97 -18.82 -17.49 -10.33
N ALA A 98 -17.73 -18.19 -10.08
CA ALA A 98 -17.68 -19.31 -9.13
C ALA A 98 -17.89 -18.89 -7.68
N GLY A 99 -17.85 -17.61 -7.38
CA GLY A 99 -18.04 -17.05 -6.04
C GLY A 99 -16.78 -16.38 -5.48
N VAL A 100 -16.86 -15.97 -4.21
CA VAL A 100 -15.76 -15.36 -3.48
C VAL A 100 -14.61 -16.37 -3.34
N PRO A 101 -13.39 -16.06 -3.81
CA PRO A 101 -12.30 -17.03 -3.78
C PRO A 101 -11.81 -17.29 -2.35
N SER A 102 -11.77 -18.54 -1.95
CA SER A 102 -11.04 -19.06 -0.79
C SER A 102 -9.76 -19.81 -1.22
N ALA A 103 -9.59 -20.02 -2.53
CA ALA A 103 -8.42 -20.58 -3.16
C ALA A 103 -8.19 -19.89 -4.51
N PHE A 104 -6.94 -19.81 -4.91
CA PHE A 104 -6.54 -19.23 -6.18
C PHE A 104 -5.37 -20.02 -6.76
N SER A 105 -5.25 -20.05 -8.07
CA SER A 105 -4.11 -20.70 -8.74
C SER A 105 -3.46 -19.74 -9.71
N VAL A 106 -2.16 -19.57 -9.61
CA VAL A 106 -1.38 -18.87 -10.65
C VAL A 106 -1.20 -19.78 -11.87
N GLU A 107 -1.16 -19.20 -13.03
CA GLU A 107 -0.95 -19.93 -14.28
C GLU A 107 0.51 -20.40 -14.40
N ALA A 108 0.71 -21.62 -14.90
CA ALA A 108 2.06 -22.11 -15.19
C ALA A 108 2.64 -21.49 -16.48
N ASP A 109 1.80 -21.16 -17.44
CA ASP A 109 2.19 -20.45 -18.66
C ASP A 109 1.80 -18.97 -18.55
N GLN A 110 2.77 -18.11 -18.21
CA GLN A 110 2.56 -16.67 -18.09
C GLN A 110 3.15 -15.88 -19.27
N ARG A 111 3.56 -16.53 -20.36
CA ARG A 111 4.18 -15.88 -21.53
C ARG A 111 3.33 -14.79 -22.15
N GLN A 112 2.01 -14.85 -22.01
CA GLN A 112 1.08 -13.84 -22.55
C GLN A 112 0.79 -12.70 -21.59
N GLY A 113 1.40 -12.71 -20.40
CA GLY A 113 1.23 -11.70 -19.34
C GLY A 113 0.92 -12.32 -17.99
N CYS A 114 1.14 -11.56 -16.94
CA CYS A 114 0.97 -11.99 -15.55
C CYS A 114 -0.42 -11.69 -14.96
N THR A 115 -1.24 -10.87 -15.64
CA THR A 115 -2.53 -10.40 -15.10
C THR A 115 -3.49 -11.52 -14.66
N PRO A 116 -3.63 -12.65 -15.36
CA PRO A 116 -4.51 -13.73 -14.91
C PRO A 116 -4.05 -14.41 -13.61
N SER A 117 -2.77 -14.29 -13.28
CA SER A 117 -2.16 -14.83 -12.07
C SER A 117 -2.13 -13.84 -10.89
N ASP A 118 -2.59 -12.61 -11.11
CA ASP A 118 -2.55 -11.55 -10.11
C ASP A 118 -3.92 -11.37 -9.44
N LEU A 119 -4.01 -11.79 -8.18
CA LEU A 119 -5.21 -11.63 -7.37
C LEU A 119 -5.08 -10.40 -6.47
N LEU A 120 -6.03 -9.47 -6.58
CA LEU A 120 -6.12 -8.33 -5.69
C LEU A 120 -7.24 -8.53 -4.66
N GLY A 121 -7.02 -8.05 -3.44
CA GLY A 121 -7.99 -8.03 -2.37
C GLY A 121 -8.09 -6.67 -1.69
N ALA A 122 -9.30 -6.28 -1.26
CA ALA A 122 -9.56 -5.04 -0.55
C ALA A 122 -10.58 -5.24 0.56
N VAL A 123 -10.42 -4.51 1.67
CA VAL A 123 -11.39 -4.47 2.76
C VAL A 123 -11.59 -3.04 3.26
N ALA A 124 -12.85 -2.64 3.46
CA ALA A 124 -13.22 -1.40 4.13
C ALA A 124 -14.15 -1.73 5.29
N ARG A 125 -13.80 -1.28 6.50
CA ARG A 125 -14.54 -1.57 7.74
C ARG A 125 -15.33 -0.36 8.19
N GLU A 126 -16.36 -0.59 9.01
CA GLU A 126 -17.20 0.46 9.63
C GLU A 126 -17.83 1.43 8.60
N VAL A 127 -18.08 0.94 7.40
CA VAL A 127 -18.69 1.72 6.32
C VAL A 127 -20.16 1.92 6.59
N ARG A 128 -20.64 3.17 6.46
CA ARG A 128 -22.06 3.54 6.58
C ARG A 128 -22.65 3.87 5.22
N PRO A 129 -23.95 3.57 5.01
CA PRO A 129 -24.65 4.02 3.82
C PRO A 129 -24.50 5.52 3.57
N GLY A 130 -24.21 5.91 2.34
CA GLY A 130 -24.02 7.30 1.95
C GLY A 130 -24.03 7.49 0.43
N SER A 131 -24.03 8.74 -0.01
CA SER A 131 -24.02 9.09 -1.44
C SER A 131 -22.62 9.18 -2.04
N ALA A 132 -21.57 9.29 -1.20
CA ALA A 132 -20.17 9.30 -1.66
C ALA A 132 -19.71 7.88 -2.02
N PRO A 133 -18.80 7.73 -3.00
CA PRO A 133 -18.11 6.46 -3.23
C PRO A 133 -17.31 6.03 -2.01
N VAL A 134 -17.29 4.72 -1.72
CA VAL A 134 -16.43 4.16 -0.68
C VAL A 134 -15.01 4.00 -1.24
N ALA A 135 -14.04 4.62 -0.59
CA ALA A 135 -12.63 4.43 -0.93
C ALA A 135 -12.19 3.02 -0.49
N MET A 136 -11.61 2.25 -1.40
CA MET A 136 -11.05 0.93 -1.11
C MET A 136 -9.66 0.80 -1.73
N VAL A 137 -8.69 0.38 -0.92
CA VAL A 137 -7.33 0.08 -1.37
C VAL A 137 -7.24 -1.40 -1.69
N PHE A 138 -6.88 -1.73 -2.93
CA PHE A 138 -6.66 -3.08 -3.39
C PHE A 138 -5.18 -3.43 -3.27
N TYR A 139 -4.89 -4.55 -2.63
CA TYR A 139 -3.55 -5.08 -2.42
C TYR A 139 -3.34 -6.31 -3.29
N HIS A 140 -2.16 -6.43 -3.89
CA HIS A 140 -1.74 -7.67 -4.54
C HIS A 140 -1.57 -8.75 -3.48
N LEU A 141 -2.19 -9.90 -3.69
CA LEU A 141 -2.12 -11.03 -2.76
C LEU A 141 -1.06 -12.06 -3.16
N MET A 142 -0.55 -11.97 -4.37
CA MET A 142 0.53 -12.80 -4.90
C MET A 142 1.87 -12.09 -4.77
N SER A 143 2.96 -12.81 -5.05
CA SER A 143 4.32 -12.27 -5.16
C SER A 143 4.69 -12.11 -6.63
N GLN A 144 5.50 -11.12 -6.99
CA GLN A 144 6.09 -11.02 -8.33
C GLN A 144 7.59 -11.27 -8.25
N LEU A 145 8.11 -12.03 -9.20
CA LEU A 145 9.54 -12.18 -9.44
C LEU A 145 9.89 -11.54 -10.79
N SER A 146 10.83 -10.62 -10.78
CA SER A 146 11.41 -10.00 -11.96
C SER A 146 12.80 -10.58 -12.15
N VAL A 147 13.03 -11.32 -13.23
CA VAL A 147 14.34 -11.89 -13.57
C VAL A 147 15.02 -10.97 -14.59
N VAL A 148 16.08 -10.32 -14.16
CA VAL A 148 16.91 -9.43 -14.98
C VAL A 148 18.08 -10.24 -15.53
N VAL A 149 18.14 -10.40 -16.86
CA VAL A 149 19.16 -11.21 -17.53
C VAL A 149 20.20 -10.32 -18.20
N GLU A 150 21.44 -10.43 -17.76
CA GLU A 150 22.59 -9.91 -18.46
C GLU A 150 23.22 -11.05 -19.28
N ASN A 151 23.01 -11.03 -20.57
CA ASN A 151 23.49 -12.06 -21.47
C ASN A 151 24.77 -11.63 -22.18
N ASN A 152 25.90 -12.13 -21.72
CA ASN A 152 27.23 -11.89 -22.31
C ASN A 152 27.60 -12.96 -23.36
N GLY A 153 26.66 -13.85 -23.72
CA GLY A 153 26.77 -14.85 -24.76
C GLY A 153 26.38 -14.32 -26.14
N SER A 154 26.43 -15.19 -27.13
CA SER A 154 26.08 -14.86 -28.54
C SER A 154 24.66 -15.31 -28.93
N SER A 155 24.03 -16.16 -28.11
CA SER A 155 22.69 -16.69 -28.38
C SER A 155 21.67 -15.94 -27.54
N PRO A 156 20.58 -15.36 -28.15
CA PRO A 156 19.52 -14.70 -27.39
C PRO A 156 18.80 -15.65 -26.43
N VAL A 157 18.12 -15.09 -25.43
CA VAL A 157 17.26 -15.84 -24.52
C VAL A 157 16.00 -16.31 -25.27
N ALA A 158 15.65 -17.57 -25.15
CA ALA A 158 14.43 -18.15 -25.71
C ALA A 158 13.29 -18.20 -24.68
N ALA A 159 13.61 -18.52 -23.44
CA ALA A 159 12.64 -18.59 -22.34
C ALA A 159 13.34 -18.49 -20.97
N VAL A 160 12.60 -17.97 -19.98
CA VAL A 160 12.95 -18.06 -18.58
C VAL A 160 11.84 -18.82 -17.85
N LYS A 161 12.24 -19.83 -17.07
CA LYS A 161 11.33 -20.71 -16.36
C LYS A 161 11.70 -20.74 -14.87
N ILE A 162 10.68 -20.71 -14.00
CA ILE A 162 10.83 -20.70 -12.55
C ILE A 162 10.18 -21.97 -11.99
N GLY A 163 11.00 -22.87 -11.47
CA GLY A 163 10.59 -24.07 -10.76
C GLY A 163 10.60 -23.89 -9.24
N GLY A 164 10.14 -24.92 -8.54
CA GLY A 164 10.16 -24.97 -7.07
C GLY A 164 8.99 -24.26 -6.38
N SER A 165 8.16 -23.50 -7.11
CA SER A 165 7.01 -22.78 -6.56
C SER A 165 5.73 -23.62 -6.70
N ALA A 166 4.95 -23.75 -5.61
CA ALA A 166 3.57 -24.22 -5.68
C ALA A 166 2.71 -23.16 -6.38
N VAL A 167 1.72 -23.60 -7.16
CA VAL A 167 0.82 -22.70 -7.90
C VAL A 167 -0.54 -22.52 -7.26
N GLU A 168 -0.92 -23.37 -6.28
CA GLU A 168 -2.19 -23.26 -5.58
C GLU A 168 -2.04 -22.49 -4.27
N ALA A 169 -2.86 -21.48 -4.08
CA ALA A 169 -2.94 -20.65 -2.88
C ALA A 169 -4.24 -20.87 -2.10
N VAL A 170 -4.18 -20.71 -0.79
CA VAL A 170 -5.34 -20.44 0.08
C VAL A 170 -5.41 -18.93 0.26
N VAL A 171 -6.62 -18.38 0.12
CA VAL A 171 -6.90 -16.94 0.15
C VAL A 171 -7.77 -16.59 1.34
N ASP A 172 -7.44 -15.52 2.04
CA ASP A 172 -8.28 -14.86 3.04
C ASP A 172 -8.54 -13.42 2.60
N LEU A 173 -9.79 -13.08 2.30
CA LEU A 173 -10.20 -11.74 1.92
C LEU A 173 -10.70 -10.90 3.11
N ALA A 174 -10.96 -11.50 4.26
CA ALA A 174 -11.31 -10.75 5.47
C ALA A 174 -10.08 -10.01 6.06
N VAL A 175 -8.91 -10.59 5.85
CA VAL A 175 -7.59 -9.98 6.02
C VAL A 175 -6.83 -10.24 4.72
N PRO A 176 -6.92 -9.33 3.72
CA PRO A 176 -6.44 -9.60 2.37
C PRO A 176 -5.04 -10.20 2.35
N SER A 177 -4.97 -11.51 2.13
CA SER A 177 -3.73 -12.30 2.17
C SER A 177 -3.88 -13.61 1.40
N ALA A 178 -2.75 -14.16 0.97
CA ALA A 178 -2.67 -15.48 0.36
C ALA A 178 -1.41 -16.21 0.82
N LYS A 179 -1.45 -17.52 0.78
CA LYS A 179 -0.29 -18.39 1.05
C LYS A 179 -0.42 -19.69 0.28
N ALA A 180 0.71 -20.36 0.05
CA ALA A 180 0.69 -21.66 -0.59
C ALA A 180 -0.21 -22.65 0.14
N LYS A 181 -1.01 -23.38 -0.60
CA LYS A 181 -1.84 -24.46 -0.08
C LYS A 181 -0.95 -25.61 0.38
N ALA A 182 -1.20 -26.08 1.61
CA ALA A 182 -0.43 -27.19 2.18
C ALA A 182 -0.49 -28.44 1.28
N GLY A 183 0.69 -28.97 0.93
CA GLY A 183 0.81 -30.14 0.07
C GLY A 183 0.56 -29.90 -1.41
N ALA A 184 0.41 -28.67 -1.85
CA ALA A 184 0.37 -28.35 -3.28
C ALA A 184 1.71 -28.70 -3.95
N ALA A 185 1.62 -29.24 -5.17
CA ALA A 185 2.82 -29.60 -5.93
C ALA A 185 3.51 -28.35 -6.49
N ALA A 186 4.84 -28.35 -6.49
CA ALA A 186 5.60 -27.36 -7.23
C ALA A 186 5.44 -27.62 -8.75
N VAL A 187 5.30 -26.53 -9.50
CA VAL A 187 5.15 -26.55 -10.95
C VAL A 187 6.18 -25.60 -11.55
N GLN A 188 6.66 -25.89 -12.76
CA GLN A 188 7.50 -24.97 -13.49
C GLN A 188 6.61 -23.89 -14.15
N ILE A 189 6.92 -22.64 -13.87
CA ILE A 189 6.22 -21.46 -14.41
C ILE A 189 7.08 -20.88 -15.54
N GLU A 190 6.48 -20.65 -16.69
CA GLU A 190 7.12 -20.01 -17.83
C GLU A 190 6.84 -18.50 -17.77
N ALA A 191 7.90 -17.70 -17.60
CA ALA A 191 7.81 -16.28 -17.33
C ALA A 191 7.40 -15.44 -18.56
N PHE A 192 6.77 -14.31 -18.33
CA PHE A 192 6.46 -13.28 -19.33
C PHE A 192 7.72 -12.48 -19.67
N GLU A 193 8.03 -12.35 -20.94
CA GLU A 193 9.09 -11.46 -21.42
C GLU A 193 8.60 -10.01 -21.39
N ALA A 194 8.99 -9.28 -20.34
CA ALA A 194 8.58 -7.89 -20.14
C ALA A 194 9.42 -6.90 -20.95
N GLU A 195 10.70 -7.22 -21.14
CA GLU A 195 11.63 -6.48 -21.99
C GLU A 195 12.45 -7.49 -22.80
N PRO A 196 12.59 -7.30 -24.10
CA PRO A 196 13.27 -8.26 -24.97
C PRO A 196 14.66 -8.63 -24.48
N ASP A 197 14.93 -9.93 -24.37
CA ASP A 197 16.21 -10.53 -23.96
C ASP A 197 16.78 -10.10 -22.59
N SER A 198 16.08 -9.24 -21.84
CA SER A 198 16.66 -8.62 -20.64
C SER A 198 15.82 -8.75 -19.37
N ARG A 199 14.50 -8.72 -19.46
CA ARG A 199 13.64 -8.76 -18.25
C ARG A 199 12.45 -9.69 -18.44
N TYR A 200 12.31 -10.61 -17.50
CA TYR A 200 11.23 -11.60 -17.47
C TYR A 200 10.49 -11.48 -16.14
N ARG A 201 9.17 -11.59 -16.15
CA ARG A 201 8.34 -11.50 -14.95
C ARG A 201 7.50 -12.74 -14.76
N ALA A 202 7.35 -13.16 -13.50
CA ALA A 202 6.44 -14.22 -13.11
C ALA A 202 5.71 -13.85 -11.84
N VAL A 203 4.41 -14.14 -11.77
CA VAL A 203 3.63 -14.06 -10.55
C VAL A 203 3.64 -15.42 -9.88
N LEU A 204 3.97 -15.44 -8.60
CA LEU A 204 4.18 -16.63 -7.78
C LEU A 204 3.27 -16.59 -6.54
N VAL A 205 2.93 -17.75 -6.03
CA VAL A 205 2.21 -17.85 -4.77
C VAL A 205 3.14 -17.53 -3.60
N PRO A 206 2.71 -16.72 -2.60
CA PRO A 206 3.49 -16.44 -1.40
C PRO A 206 3.84 -17.71 -0.63
N GLN A 207 5.14 -17.97 -0.44
CA GLN A 207 5.66 -19.15 0.22
C GLN A 207 7.15 -19.04 0.49
N GLN A 208 7.67 -19.86 1.39
CA GLN A 208 9.10 -20.12 1.52
C GLN A 208 9.47 -21.38 0.75
N THR A 209 10.42 -21.30 -0.17
CA THR A 209 10.77 -22.42 -1.06
C THR A 209 12.20 -22.28 -1.63
N THR A 210 12.67 -23.33 -2.29
CA THR A 210 13.83 -23.23 -3.19
C THR A 210 13.32 -22.96 -4.60
N LEU A 211 13.70 -21.85 -5.19
CA LEU A 211 13.40 -21.52 -6.58
C LEU A 211 14.46 -22.08 -7.51
N ASP A 212 14.03 -22.73 -8.59
CA ASP A 212 14.90 -23.22 -9.65
C ASP A 212 14.74 -22.32 -10.87
N VAL A 213 15.73 -21.49 -11.13
CA VAL A 213 15.76 -20.61 -12.29
C VAL A 213 16.42 -21.33 -13.48
N GLU A 214 15.70 -21.42 -14.57
CA GLU A 214 16.15 -21.99 -15.82
C GLU A 214 16.08 -20.94 -16.93
N VAL A 215 17.18 -20.69 -17.60
CA VAL A 215 17.24 -19.84 -18.80
C VAL A 215 17.58 -20.70 -19.99
N GLU A 216 16.69 -20.75 -20.97
CA GLU A 216 16.87 -21.44 -22.23
C GLU A 216 17.30 -20.43 -23.31
N LEU A 217 18.34 -20.75 -24.05
CA LEU A 217 18.85 -19.93 -25.15
C LEU A 217 18.35 -20.45 -26.51
N GLN A 218 18.33 -19.60 -27.52
CA GLN A 218 17.83 -19.94 -28.84
C GLN A 218 18.67 -21.04 -29.56
N ASP A 219 19.92 -21.24 -29.15
CA ASP A 219 20.76 -22.33 -29.64
C ASP A 219 20.47 -23.69 -28.97
N GLY A 220 19.49 -23.74 -28.06
CA GLY A 220 19.10 -24.93 -27.32
C GLY A 220 19.93 -25.15 -26.04
N SER A 221 20.87 -24.27 -25.73
CA SER A 221 21.59 -24.32 -24.44
C SER A 221 20.68 -23.96 -23.29
N VAL A 222 20.85 -24.63 -22.15
CA VAL A 222 20.05 -24.41 -20.94
C VAL A 222 20.94 -24.18 -19.75
N CYS A 223 20.73 -23.06 -19.09
CA CYS A 223 21.42 -22.70 -17.86
C CYS A 223 20.48 -22.84 -16.65
N ARG A 224 20.95 -23.39 -15.53
CA ARG A 224 20.12 -23.60 -14.32
C ARG A 224 20.86 -23.16 -13.07
N LYS A 225 20.11 -22.56 -12.16
CA LYS A 225 20.58 -22.21 -10.83
C LYS A 225 19.42 -22.26 -9.83
N SER A 226 19.71 -22.76 -8.62
CA SER A 226 18.75 -22.77 -7.53
C SER A 226 19.04 -21.63 -6.55
N VAL A 227 17.97 -21.01 -6.05
CA VAL A 227 17.98 -20.05 -4.95
C VAL A 227 17.30 -20.71 -3.76
N SER A 228 18.11 -21.07 -2.76
CA SER A 228 17.60 -21.76 -1.55
C SER A 228 16.90 -20.77 -0.62
N ASP A 229 15.90 -21.28 0.10
CA ASP A 229 15.20 -20.55 1.17
C ASP A 229 14.58 -19.20 0.74
N ALA A 230 14.20 -19.08 -0.53
CA ALA A 230 13.52 -17.89 -1.03
C ALA A 230 12.20 -17.67 -0.28
N LEU A 231 12.04 -16.52 0.37
CA LEU A 231 10.82 -16.09 1.02
C LEU A 231 10.04 -15.17 0.10
N LEU A 232 8.92 -15.64 -0.39
CA LEU A 232 7.99 -14.89 -1.23
C LEU A 232 6.81 -14.42 -0.40
N GLU A 233 6.61 -13.13 -0.27
CA GLU A 233 5.50 -12.53 0.48
C GLU A 233 4.46 -11.92 -0.48
N GLY A 234 3.21 -11.91 -0.07
CA GLY A 234 2.13 -11.30 -0.84
C GLY A 234 2.32 -9.78 -1.00
N GLY A 235 2.04 -9.27 -2.18
CA GLY A 235 2.18 -7.85 -2.48
C GLY A 235 3.63 -7.36 -2.62
N ARG A 236 4.58 -8.28 -2.76
CA ARG A 236 6.01 -7.97 -2.91
C ARG A 236 6.50 -8.31 -4.32
N CYS A 237 7.42 -7.50 -4.81
CA CYS A 237 8.19 -7.76 -6.02
C CYS A 237 9.65 -7.99 -5.67
N TYR A 238 10.26 -8.97 -6.30
CA TYR A 238 11.65 -9.36 -6.06
C TYR A 238 12.39 -9.33 -7.39
N ASP A 239 13.54 -8.66 -7.45
CA ASP A 239 14.45 -8.71 -8.57
C ASP A 239 15.48 -9.82 -8.39
N LEU A 240 15.69 -10.63 -9.41
CA LEU A 240 16.68 -11.68 -9.48
C LEU A 240 17.61 -11.40 -10.65
N SER A 241 18.85 -11.07 -10.38
CA SER A 241 19.87 -10.86 -11.40
C SER A 241 20.45 -12.19 -11.87
N VAL A 242 20.46 -12.38 -13.18
CA VAL A 242 21.02 -13.55 -13.86
C VAL A 242 22.09 -13.10 -14.84
N VAL A 243 23.34 -13.48 -14.63
CA VAL A 243 24.43 -13.19 -15.56
C VAL A 243 24.79 -14.46 -16.29
N ILE A 244 24.71 -14.44 -17.62
CA ILE A 244 25.15 -15.54 -18.50
C ILE A 244 26.55 -15.20 -19.01
N SER A 245 27.53 -16.02 -18.68
CA SER A 245 28.91 -15.82 -19.14
C SER A 245 29.06 -16.08 -20.64
N GLY A 246 29.81 -15.21 -21.33
CA GLY A 246 30.19 -15.41 -22.70
C GLY A 246 31.40 -16.33 -22.86
N GLY A 247 31.34 -17.29 -23.78
CA GLY A 247 32.43 -18.17 -24.18
C GLY A 247 32.43 -19.57 -23.53
N GLY A 248 32.38 -20.60 -24.33
CA GLY A 248 32.30 -21.99 -23.87
C GLY A 248 30.89 -22.46 -23.52
N THR A 249 30.76 -23.41 -22.59
CA THR A 249 29.46 -23.83 -22.10
C THR A 249 28.87 -22.68 -21.27
N PRO A 250 27.66 -22.18 -21.58
CA PRO A 250 27.04 -21.09 -20.81
C PRO A 250 26.96 -21.43 -19.32
N GLN A 251 27.48 -20.56 -18.47
CA GLN A 251 27.38 -20.66 -17.02
C GLN A 251 26.44 -19.55 -16.56
N ILE A 252 25.59 -19.85 -15.60
CA ILE A 252 24.69 -18.87 -14.99
C ILE A 252 25.24 -18.51 -13.61
N GLU A 253 25.50 -17.25 -13.38
CA GLU A 253 25.64 -16.70 -12.04
C GLU A 253 24.33 -16.00 -11.68
N VAL A 254 23.76 -16.40 -10.56
CA VAL A 254 22.57 -15.75 -10.01
C VAL A 254 22.99 -14.99 -8.79
N SER A 255 22.85 -13.69 -8.84
CA SER A 255 22.95 -12.83 -7.66
C SER A 255 21.59 -12.19 -7.42
N ILE A 256 21.23 -12.09 -6.16
CA ILE A 256 20.01 -11.42 -5.73
C ILE A 256 20.41 -9.96 -5.56
N SER A 257 19.89 -9.09 -6.40
CA SER A 257 19.99 -7.64 -6.23
C SER A 257 18.63 -7.09 -5.87
N GLY A 258 18.56 -6.38 -4.76
CA GLY A 258 17.32 -5.78 -4.31
C GLY A 258 17.11 -4.42 -4.94
N ASP A 259 16.70 -4.35 -6.21
CA ASP A 259 16.13 -3.14 -6.76
C ASP A 259 14.75 -3.46 -7.35
N VAL A 260 13.76 -2.67 -6.94
CA VAL A 260 12.34 -2.94 -7.15
C VAL A 260 11.75 -1.96 -8.13
N VAL A 261 11.01 -2.48 -9.08
CA VAL A 261 10.14 -1.67 -9.94
C VAL A 261 8.74 -2.30 -9.95
N ASP A 262 7.75 -1.53 -9.52
CA ASP A 262 6.31 -1.66 -9.81
C ASP A 262 5.40 -2.49 -8.91
N TRP A 263 5.87 -3.29 -7.98
CA TRP A 263 5.06 -3.84 -6.87
C TRP A 263 5.65 -3.34 -5.54
N VAL A 264 4.95 -3.45 -4.43
CA VAL A 264 5.53 -3.05 -3.14
C VAL A 264 6.87 -3.74 -2.95
N ASP A 265 7.90 -2.93 -2.69
CA ASP A 265 9.26 -3.40 -2.50
C ASP A 265 9.33 -4.55 -1.49
N GLY A 266 9.67 -5.74 -1.95
CA GLY A 266 9.85 -6.93 -1.12
C GLY A 266 11.24 -7.03 -0.53
N GLY A 267 12.16 -6.16 -0.96
CA GLY A 267 13.56 -6.28 -0.60
C GLY A 267 14.24 -7.51 -1.22
N GLU A 268 15.45 -7.75 -0.81
CA GLU A 268 16.31 -8.85 -1.25
C GLU A 268 15.70 -10.21 -0.86
N LEU A 269 15.70 -11.19 -1.79
CA LEU A 269 15.46 -12.59 -1.45
C LEU A 269 16.63 -13.11 -0.60
N VAL A 270 16.51 -13.03 0.71
CA VAL A 270 17.55 -13.54 1.61
C VAL A 270 17.35 -15.04 1.78
N GLY A 271 18.27 -15.83 1.25
CA GLY A 271 18.46 -17.19 1.74
C GLY A 271 18.82 -17.11 3.22
N SER A 272 18.19 -17.95 4.06
CA SER A 272 18.35 -17.88 5.51
C SER A 272 19.76 -18.30 5.95
N ASP A 273 20.72 -17.38 5.84
CA ASP A 273 21.94 -17.41 6.65
C ASP A 273 21.74 -16.40 7.80
N GLY A 274 21.31 -16.94 8.91
CA GLY A 274 21.12 -16.39 10.24
C GLY A 274 21.65 -14.99 10.54
N GLY A 275 20.86 -13.98 10.24
CA GLY A 275 21.08 -12.60 10.64
C GLY A 275 19.77 -11.85 10.58
N ASN A 276 18.96 -11.99 11.63
CA ASN A 276 17.69 -11.31 11.78
C ASN A 276 17.93 -9.84 12.18
N ASP A 277 17.97 -8.93 11.22
CA ASP A 277 17.99 -7.49 11.51
C ASP A 277 17.06 -6.71 10.57
N GLY A 278 15.78 -6.65 10.95
CA GLY A 278 14.89 -5.53 10.61
C GLY A 278 13.92 -5.70 9.45
N ALA A 279 13.72 -6.89 8.88
CA ALA A 279 12.88 -7.09 7.68
C ALA A 279 11.35 -7.21 7.94
N ASP A 280 10.89 -7.26 9.18
CA ASP A 280 9.50 -7.61 9.51
C ASP A 280 8.53 -6.41 9.59
N GLY A 281 8.97 -5.18 9.28
CA GLY A 281 8.11 -4.02 9.46
C GLY A 281 7.72 -3.78 10.93
N VAL A 282 6.85 -2.82 11.18
CA VAL A 282 6.29 -2.54 12.51
C VAL A 282 4.79 -2.25 12.39
N ASP A 283 3.99 -2.98 13.16
CA ASP A 283 2.56 -2.71 13.31
C ASP A 283 2.33 -1.66 14.39
N HIS A 284 1.49 -0.66 14.09
CA HIS A 284 1.17 0.39 15.02
C HIS A 284 -0.26 0.91 14.80
N GLU A 285 -1.13 0.74 15.81
CA GLU A 285 -2.51 1.24 15.82
C GLU A 285 -3.32 0.84 14.56
N GLY A 286 -3.12 -0.39 14.10
CA GLY A 286 -3.82 -0.94 12.93
C GLY A 286 -3.20 -0.60 11.58
N GLU A 287 -2.09 0.14 11.56
CA GLU A 287 -1.28 0.43 10.40
C GLU A 287 -0.01 -0.43 10.42
N HIS A 288 0.39 -0.93 9.26
CA HIS A 288 1.67 -1.61 9.07
C HIS A 288 2.66 -0.67 8.38
N TYR A 289 3.87 -0.51 8.92
CA TYR A 289 4.94 0.30 8.34
C TYR A 289 6.13 -0.58 8.00
N ARG A 290 6.59 -0.52 6.77
CA ARG A 290 7.85 -1.16 6.38
C ARG A 290 9.02 -0.54 7.15
N THR A 291 10.05 -1.33 7.33
CA THR A 291 11.29 -0.88 7.97
C THR A 291 12.48 -1.16 7.07
N VAL A 292 13.54 -0.39 7.27
CA VAL A 292 14.80 -0.53 6.53
C VAL A 292 15.98 -0.29 7.47
N ALA A 293 17.01 -1.09 7.35
CA ALA A 293 18.26 -0.87 8.06
C ALA A 293 19.15 0.09 7.25
N ILE A 294 19.56 1.19 7.86
CA ILE A 294 20.48 2.18 7.27
C ILE A 294 21.62 2.39 8.27
N ASP A 295 22.83 2.02 7.89
CA ASP A 295 24.07 2.16 8.70
C ASP A 295 23.91 1.63 10.14
N GLY A 296 23.29 0.44 10.28
CA GLY A 296 23.09 -0.23 11.56
C GLY A 296 21.93 0.30 12.42
N LYS A 297 21.13 1.24 11.90
CA LYS A 297 19.87 1.69 12.52
C LYS A 297 18.68 1.26 11.70
N VAL A 298 17.62 0.83 12.37
CA VAL A 298 16.37 0.45 11.71
C VAL A 298 15.42 1.64 11.69
N TRP A 299 15.01 2.04 10.52
CA TRP A 299 14.09 3.16 10.25
C TRP A 299 12.75 2.66 9.73
N MET A 300 11.69 3.39 10.00
CA MET A 300 10.50 3.28 9.16
C MET A 300 10.84 3.69 7.74
N ALA A 301 10.56 2.83 6.76
CA ALA A 301 10.74 3.13 5.34
C ALA A 301 9.62 4.02 4.78
N GLU A 302 8.61 4.31 5.59
CA GLU A 302 7.41 5.07 5.23
C GLU A 302 7.13 6.19 6.23
N ASN A 303 6.50 7.26 5.72
CA ASN A 303 6.01 8.31 6.61
C ASN A 303 4.85 7.81 7.46
N MET A 304 4.84 8.19 8.72
CA MET A 304 3.74 7.93 9.65
C MET A 304 2.40 8.41 9.06
N ARG A 305 1.37 7.56 9.13
CA ARG A 305 -0.01 7.87 8.70
C ARG A 305 -1.05 7.66 9.79
N HIS A 306 -0.60 7.23 10.98
CA HIS A 306 -1.46 7.04 12.14
C HIS A 306 -2.11 8.36 12.55
N LYS A 307 -3.43 8.32 12.78
CA LYS A 307 -4.19 9.43 13.33
C LYS A 307 -4.44 9.17 14.82
N PRO A 308 -3.76 9.89 15.75
CA PRO A 308 -3.96 9.70 17.18
C PRO A 308 -5.43 9.85 17.59
N ALA A 309 -5.86 9.07 18.58
CA ALA A 309 -7.22 9.12 19.08
C ALA A 309 -7.60 10.54 19.53
N GLY A 310 -8.76 11.04 19.06
CA GLY A 310 -9.23 12.38 19.34
C GLY A 310 -8.61 13.50 18.49
N ALA A 311 -7.58 13.23 17.69
CA ALA A 311 -6.99 14.21 16.79
C ALA A 311 -7.97 14.59 15.66
N GLN A 312 -8.01 15.89 15.33
CA GLN A 312 -8.83 16.41 14.24
C GLN A 312 -7.95 16.95 13.11
N LEU A 313 -8.29 16.60 11.88
CA LEU A 313 -7.61 17.17 10.71
C LEU A 313 -7.72 18.69 10.70
N GLY A 314 -6.60 19.35 10.40
CA GLY A 314 -6.50 20.81 10.43
C GLY A 314 -6.10 21.40 11.79
N THR A 315 -5.84 20.54 12.79
CA THR A 315 -5.36 20.97 14.11
C THR A 315 -4.31 19.97 14.60
N GLY A 316 -3.03 20.32 14.46
CA GLY A 316 -1.88 19.48 14.84
C GLY A 316 -1.60 18.31 13.89
N ILE A 317 -2.54 17.99 13.03
CA ILE A 317 -2.42 16.92 12.03
C ILE A 317 -3.07 17.35 10.71
N TRP A 318 -2.42 17.06 9.59
CA TRP A 318 -2.89 17.42 8.25
C TRP A 318 -2.62 16.31 7.25
N GLU A 319 -3.42 16.30 6.19
CA GLU A 319 -3.14 15.51 5.00
C GLU A 319 -1.86 15.99 4.30
N PRO A 320 -1.17 15.15 3.54
CA PRO A 320 -0.05 15.60 2.72
C PRO A 320 -0.50 16.64 1.69
N ALA A 321 0.44 17.34 1.07
CA ALA A 321 0.13 18.40 0.14
C ALA A 321 -0.67 17.94 -1.10
N GLY A 322 -0.63 16.64 -1.43
CA GLY A 322 -1.45 15.99 -2.47
C GLY A 322 -2.91 15.68 -2.05
N GLY A 323 -3.28 15.93 -0.78
CA GLY A 323 -4.63 15.67 -0.24
C GLY A 323 -4.83 14.27 0.33
N ALA A 324 -6.07 13.98 0.76
CA ALA A 324 -6.44 12.74 1.47
C ALA A 324 -6.09 11.45 0.70
N SER A 325 -6.20 11.47 -0.61
CA SER A 325 -5.87 10.31 -1.46
C SER A 325 -4.39 9.91 -1.43
N MET A 326 -3.52 10.80 -0.94
CA MET A 326 -2.08 10.55 -0.85
C MET A 326 -1.62 10.11 0.54
N ILE A 327 -2.52 9.97 1.52
CA ILE A 327 -2.14 9.57 2.89
C ILE A 327 -1.48 8.19 2.90
N SER A 328 -1.98 7.24 2.13
CA SER A 328 -1.44 5.87 2.07
C SER A 328 0.00 5.81 1.56
N THR A 329 0.39 6.74 0.69
CA THR A 329 1.72 6.77 0.05
C THR A 329 2.65 7.83 0.63
N GLN A 330 2.10 8.96 1.06
CA GLN A 330 2.89 10.10 1.53
C GLN A 330 2.84 10.30 3.05
N GLY A 331 1.99 9.52 3.76
CA GLY A 331 1.76 9.70 5.18
C GLY A 331 0.96 10.96 5.50
N MET A 332 0.93 11.30 6.78
CA MET A 332 0.31 12.53 7.30
C MET A 332 1.39 13.52 7.74
N LEU A 333 0.99 14.76 7.91
CA LEU A 333 1.85 15.83 8.44
C LEU A 333 1.42 16.11 9.88
N TYR A 334 2.38 16.24 10.78
CA TYR A 334 2.17 16.46 12.22
C TYR A 334 2.90 17.71 12.67
N ASP A 335 2.30 18.49 13.57
CA ASP A 335 3.07 19.45 14.34
C ASP A 335 3.86 18.74 15.46
N TYR A 336 4.81 19.46 16.03
CA TYR A 336 5.71 18.90 17.03
C TYR A 336 4.96 18.40 18.27
N ALA A 337 3.97 19.14 18.73
CA ALA A 337 3.19 18.80 19.92
C ALA A 337 2.41 17.48 19.72
N THR A 338 1.80 17.30 18.55
CA THR A 338 1.11 16.07 18.18
C THR A 338 2.08 14.90 18.02
N ALA A 339 3.18 15.09 17.30
CA ALA A 339 4.17 14.04 17.09
C ALA A 339 4.81 13.55 18.40
N THR A 340 5.12 14.47 19.31
CA THR A 340 5.71 14.13 20.63
C THR A 340 4.71 13.68 21.67
N ALA A 341 3.39 13.74 21.37
CA ALA A 341 2.31 13.52 22.34
C ALA A 341 2.47 14.40 23.60
N GLY A 342 3.01 15.61 23.44
CA GLY A 342 3.26 16.56 24.52
C GLY A 342 4.47 16.26 25.40
N ALA A 343 5.35 15.32 25.02
CA ALA A 343 6.57 15.02 25.76
C ALA A 343 7.53 16.22 25.77
N SER A 344 8.25 16.40 26.88
CA SER A 344 9.23 17.47 27.05
C SER A 344 10.56 17.10 26.41
N ASP A 345 11.24 18.08 25.79
CA ASP A 345 12.60 17.93 25.33
C ASP A 345 13.56 17.70 26.52
N GLY A 346 14.60 16.90 26.29
CA GLY A 346 15.61 16.60 27.33
C GLY A 346 15.32 15.39 28.20
N ALA A 347 14.21 14.69 28.02
CA ALA A 347 13.89 13.44 28.72
C ALA A 347 14.58 12.19 28.11
N GLY A 348 15.57 12.34 27.23
CA GLY A 348 16.16 11.26 26.44
C GLY A 348 15.42 11.10 25.11
N ARG A 349 15.34 9.85 24.61
CA ARG A 349 14.59 9.54 23.38
C ARG A 349 13.11 9.79 23.56
N ILE A 350 12.52 10.56 22.65
CA ILE A 350 11.07 10.86 22.66
C ILE A 350 10.36 9.84 21.79
N ARG A 351 9.57 8.96 22.41
CA ARG A 351 8.69 8.06 21.68
C ARG A 351 7.59 8.82 20.92
N GLY A 352 6.86 9.71 21.60
CA GLY A 352 5.70 10.39 21.03
C GLY A 352 4.65 9.40 20.51
N ILE A 353 4.21 9.63 19.25
CA ILE A 353 3.28 8.74 18.54
C ILE A 353 3.96 7.58 17.82
N CYS A 354 5.25 7.35 18.00
CA CYS A 354 5.95 6.18 17.45
C CYS A 354 5.50 4.88 18.12
N PRO A 355 5.66 3.72 17.48
CA PRO A 355 5.42 2.41 18.07
C PRO A 355 6.24 2.19 19.36
N GLU A 356 5.87 1.17 20.13
CA GLU A 356 6.68 0.75 21.27
C GLU A 356 8.05 0.24 20.82
N GLY A 357 9.13 0.68 21.49
CA GLY A 357 10.52 0.38 21.08
C GLY A 357 11.02 1.25 19.91
N TRP A 358 10.32 2.35 19.60
CA TRP A 358 10.69 3.30 18.56
C TRP A 358 10.60 4.74 19.08
N HIS A 359 11.35 5.65 18.47
CA HIS A 359 11.40 7.06 18.87
C HIS A 359 11.46 8.01 17.66
N ILE A 360 11.16 9.27 17.91
CA ILE A 360 11.34 10.38 16.97
C ILE A 360 12.85 10.63 16.81
N PRO A 361 13.40 10.68 15.57
CA PRO A 361 14.85 10.80 15.37
C PRO A 361 15.43 12.06 16.02
N ASP A 362 16.62 11.95 16.56
CA ASP A 362 17.38 13.08 17.07
C ASP A 362 18.20 13.77 15.95
N ALA A 363 18.93 14.85 16.31
CA ALA A 363 19.71 15.63 15.33
C ALA A 363 20.85 14.82 14.72
N ASP A 364 21.49 13.94 15.49
CA ASP A 364 22.61 13.13 15.02
C ASP A 364 22.14 12.01 14.11
N GLU A 365 20.98 11.43 14.40
CA GLU A 365 20.30 10.43 13.56
C GLU A 365 19.86 11.04 12.22
N LEU A 366 19.25 12.22 12.23
CA LEU A 366 18.91 12.92 10.98
C LEU A 366 20.15 13.29 10.15
N ARG A 367 21.25 13.68 10.81
CA ARG A 367 22.51 13.97 10.12
C ARG A 367 23.10 12.71 9.50
N ALA A 368 23.19 11.62 10.27
CA ALA A 368 23.69 10.35 9.78
C ALA A 368 22.85 9.84 8.60
N LEU A 369 21.52 9.96 8.68
CA LEU A 369 20.60 9.63 7.57
C LEU A 369 20.88 10.48 6.33
N ALA A 370 21.12 11.78 6.47
CA ALA A 370 21.42 12.66 5.35
C ALA A 370 22.76 12.28 4.65
N GLU A 371 23.75 11.90 5.41
CA GLU A 371 25.11 11.58 4.93
C GLU A 371 25.24 10.13 4.42
N SER A 372 24.26 9.27 4.71
CA SER A 372 24.30 7.84 4.37
C SER A 372 24.29 7.62 2.86
N GLN A 373 25.18 6.76 2.38
CA GLN A 373 25.17 6.23 1.01
C GLN A 373 24.39 4.91 0.88
N ASN A 374 23.96 4.33 2.01
CA ASN A 374 23.22 3.06 2.08
C ASN A 374 21.70 3.31 2.20
N ARG A 375 21.29 4.54 2.02
CA ARG A 375 19.87 4.93 2.03
C ARG A 375 19.23 4.54 0.69
N PRO A 376 18.08 3.84 0.67
CA PRO A 376 17.33 3.60 -0.56
C PRO A 376 17.02 4.90 -1.30
N GLU A 377 17.06 4.90 -2.63
CA GLU A 377 16.81 6.09 -3.46
C GLU A 377 15.41 6.65 -3.23
N ASP A 378 14.41 5.78 -3.01
CA ASP A 378 13.02 6.13 -2.74
C ASP A 378 12.72 6.38 -1.26
N PHE A 379 13.75 6.37 -0.39
CA PHE A 379 13.55 6.58 1.04
C PHE A 379 12.79 7.87 1.35
N PHE A 380 13.01 8.95 0.63
CA PHE A 380 12.37 10.23 0.86
C PHE A 380 11.14 10.44 -0.02
N CYS A 381 9.98 10.55 0.62
CA CYS A 381 8.72 10.85 -0.04
C CYS A 381 8.39 12.35 0.07
N CYS A 382 8.26 13.04 -1.05
CA CYS A 382 7.96 14.48 -1.13
C CYS A 382 6.49 14.78 -0.78
N ALA A 383 6.11 14.66 0.49
CA ALA A 383 4.76 14.91 1.02
C ALA A 383 4.41 16.41 1.17
N GLY A 384 5.35 17.31 0.93
CA GLY A 384 5.22 18.72 1.26
C GLY A 384 5.33 18.98 2.77
N TYR A 385 4.85 20.14 3.20
CA TYR A 385 4.73 20.50 4.62
C TYR A 385 3.57 21.49 4.83
N GLN A 386 3.05 21.61 6.05
CA GLN A 386 1.95 22.52 6.37
C GLN A 386 2.47 23.80 7.03
N ILE A 387 2.07 24.96 6.50
CA ILE A 387 2.30 26.26 7.13
C ILE A 387 1.10 26.60 8.02
N VAL A 388 1.35 26.83 9.32
CA VAL A 388 0.30 26.95 10.35
C VAL A 388 -0.66 28.10 10.14
N ASN A 389 -0.16 29.24 9.69
CA ASN A 389 -0.97 30.46 9.52
C ASN A 389 -1.76 30.49 8.21
N ASP A 390 -1.57 29.53 7.33
CA ASP A 390 -2.29 29.40 6.07
C ASP A 390 -2.71 27.95 5.86
N LYS A 391 -3.91 27.62 6.32
CA LYS A 391 -4.47 26.25 6.23
C LYS A 391 -4.65 25.74 4.81
N SER A 392 -4.63 26.65 3.82
CA SER A 392 -4.72 26.32 2.40
C SER A 392 -3.36 26.15 1.72
N ASN A 393 -2.28 26.57 2.39
CA ASN A 393 -0.94 26.60 1.80
C ASN A 393 -0.11 25.42 2.33
N ARG A 394 0.04 24.41 1.47
CA ARG A 394 0.87 23.24 1.67
C ARG A 394 1.91 23.20 0.54
N PRO A 395 3.00 23.96 0.68
CA PRO A 395 4.02 23.99 -0.38
C PRO A 395 4.74 22.66 -0.51
N GLY A 396 5.30 22.43 -1.70
CA GLY A 396 6.15 21.28 -1.98
C GLY A 396 5.44 19.98 -2.33
N ALA A 397 4.14 20.02 -2.69
CA ALA A 397 3.46 18.85 -3.20
C ALA A 397 4.26 18.18 -4.33
N LYS A 398 4.66 16.94 -4.14
CA LYS A 398 5.46 16.11 -5.07
C LYS A 398 6.88 16.61 -5.36
N THR A 399 7.33 17.73 -4.81
CA THR A 399 8.64 18.30 -5.15
C THR A 399 9.60 18.46 -3.98
N MET A 400 9.08 18.48 -2.75
CA MET A 400 9.91 18.57 -1.55
C MET A 400 9.22 17.91 -0.34
N GLY A 401 10.00 17.60 0.68
CA GLY A 401 9.52 17.12 1.96
C GLY A 401 10.40 17.59 3.11
N LYS A 402 9.87 17.45 4.32
CA LYS A 402 10.57 17.77 5.56
C LYS A 402 10.29 16.68 6.57
N LEU A 403 11.34 16.00 7.02
CA LEU A 403 11.24 14.98 8.06
C LEU A 403 11.50 15.63 9.42
N MET A 404 10.63 15.33 10.39
CA MET A 404 10.70 15.87 11.74
C MET A 404 11.75 15.13 12.59
N GLY A 405 12.48 15.88 13.38
CA GLY A 405 13.28 15.37 14.50
C GLY A 405 12.91 16.02 15.82
N VAL A 406 13.56 15.61 16.89
CA VAL A 406 13.34 16.15 18.24
C VAL A 406 13.66 17.66 18.34
N GLY A 407 13.16 18.31 19.37
CA GLY A 407 13.36 19.73 19.60
C GLY A 407 14.83 20.08 19.91
N LEU A 408 15.13 21.36 19.78
CA LEU A 408 16.42 21.93 20.17
C LEU A 408 16.44 22.16 21.68
N ALA A 409 17.56 21.86 22.32
CA ALA A 409 17.71 22.03 23.76
C ALA A 409 17.69 23.51 24.21
N ASP A 410 18.11 24.40 23.32
CA ASP A 410 18.24 25.83 23.57
C ASP A 410 17.20 26.72 22.85
N ASP A 411 16.27 26.12 22.09
CA ASP A 411 15.21 26.84 21.38
C ASP A 411 13.89 26.08 21.46
N SER A 412 13.00 26.49 22.37
CA SER A 412 11.69 25.87 22.56
C SER A 412 10.68 26.10 21.41
N GLU A 413 10.97 27.00 20.48
CA GLU A 413 10.09 27.32 19.34
C GLU A 413 10.44 26.50 18.09
N LYS A 414 11.59 25.81 18.07
CA LYS A 414 12.08 25.07 16.91
C LYS A 414 12.35 23.60 17.23
N CYS A 415 12.28 22.77 16.20
CA CYS A 415 12.73 21.39 16.19
C CYS A 415 13.72 21.15 15.04
N ASN A 416 14.49 20.06 15.15
CA ASN A 416 15.32 19.59 14.06
C ASN A 416 14.44 19.12 12.91
N SER A 417 14.93 19.29 11.68
CA SER A 417 14.31 18.73 10.48
C SER A 417 15.37 18.27 9.50
N LEU A 418 14.96 17.41 8.59
CA LEU A 418 15.71 17.08 7.41
C LEU A 418 14.91 17.55 6.19
N ASP A 419 15.47 18.51 5.47
CA ASP A 419 14.83 19.09 4.28
C ASP A 419 15.37 18.39 3.03
N TYR A 420 14.49 17.96 2.13
CA TYR A 420 14.84 17.21 0.92
C TYR A 420 13.90 17.54 -0.24
N SER A 421 14.37 17.29 -1.46
CA SER A 421 13.56 17.42 -2.69
C SER A 421 14.01 16.39 -3.73
N GLU A 422 13.25 16.25 -4.81
CA GLU A 422 13.61 15.39 -5.95
C GLU A 422 14.96 15.76 -6.61
N THR A 423 15.43 16.99 -6.39
CA THR A 423 16.63 17.54 -7.09
C THR A 423 17.74 17.97 -6.15
N THR A 424 17.56 17.88 -4.84
CA THR A 424 18.57 18.27 -3.84
C THR A 424 18.76 17.18 -2.82
N GLU A 425 20.02 16.94 -2.50
CA GLU A 425 20.39 16.06 -1.39
C GLU A 425 19.76 16.51 -0.07
N PRO A 426 19.42 15.58 0.83
CA PRO A 426 18.82 15.92 2.11
C PRO A 426 19.79 16.73 2.97
N LEU A 427 19.28 17.81 3.55
CA LEU A 427 20.06 18.72 4.38
C LEU A 427 19.45 18.84 5.78
N PRO A 428 20.24 18.64 6.86
CA PRO A 428 19.82 18.98 8.22
C PRO A 428 19.46 20.45 8.33
N ALA A 429 18.33 20.72 8.95
CA ALA A 429 17.76 22.07 9.12
C ALA A 429 17.06 22.21 10.46
N THR A 430 16.55 23.38 10.74
CA THR A 430 15.66 23.63 11.88
C THR A 430 14.42 24.40 11.43
N ILE A 431 13.28 24.07 12.02
CA ILE A 431 12.01 24.65 11.62
C ILE A 431 11.12 24.90 12.83
N SER A 432 10.15 25.81 12.71
CA SER A 432 9.19 26.05 13.78
C SER A 432 8.37 24.81 14.11
N ARG A 433 8.21 24.49 15.39
CA ARG A 433 7.42 23.37 15.93
C ARG A 433 5.94 23.43 15.55
N LYS A 434 5.46 24.57 15.09
CA LYS A 434 4.07 24.77 14.65
C LYS A 434 3.81 24.24 13.24
N PHE A 435 4.86 23.98 12.46
CA PHE A 435 4.69 23.45 11.10
C PHE A 435 4.34 21.97 11.11
N GLY A 436 3.50 21.55 10.15
CA GLY A 436 3.20 20.14 9.93
C GLY A 436 4.25 19.50 9.04
N LEU A 437 4.93 18.49 9.55
CA LEU A 437 6.03 17.78 8.90
C LEU A 437 5.74 16.28 8.82
N SER A 438 6.38 15.59 7.89
CA SER A 438 6.41 14.13 7.89
C SER A 438 7.15 13.59 9.12
N LEU A 439 6.75 12.42 9.60
CA LEU A 439 7.40 11.71 10.70
C LEU A 439 7.77 10.30 10.25
N ARG A 440 9.02 9.89 10.52
CA ARG A 440 9.50 8.50 10.47
C ARG A 440 10.20 8.18 11.77
N CYS A 441 9.84 7.07 12.37
CA CYS A 441 10.43 6.65 13.64
C CYS A 441 11.68 5.80 13.41
N VAL A 442 12.57 5.80 14.41
CA VAL A 442 13.79 4.99 14.47
C VAL A 442 13.64 3.99 15.59
N LYS A 443 14.05 2.74 15.37
CA LYS A 443 14.04 1.69 16.39
C LYS A 443 15.10 1.99 17.45
N ASP A 444 14.75 1.73 18.72
CA ASP A 444 15.59 2.00 19.91
C ASP A 444 16.92 1.22 19.95
#